data_9baaac1d5328ccf9bf7ece6a91f64b62
#
_entry.id   9baaac1d5328ccf9bf7ece6a91f64b62
#
_cell.length_a   1.000
_cell.length_b   1.000
_cell.length_c   1.000
_cell.angle_alpha   90.00
_cell.angle_beta   90.00
_cell.angle_gamma   90.00
#
_symmetry.space_group_name_H-M   'P 1'
#
loop_
_entity.id
_entity.type
_entity.pdbx_description
1 polymer ?
#
loop_
_entity_poly.entity_id
_entity_poly.type
_entity_poly.pdbx_seq_one_letter_code
_entity_poly.pdbx_strand_id
1 'polypeptide(L)'
;MLKQFNLIKSRVVESPDQQGDILLYINPTEAEKKDLVENLHIDEHTLVSALDPDELSRIEFEPDHLAVIFKRPRQFSADDNRLLFRVSSTGLFLFGDRLVIVMLEDLPLFDSRLFQRISTLSDVALKLIYRSIFHFLEHLKVVNMISDDLERKINASMDNRYIIHLFGLEKSLVYYLNSINSNGALIEKLRLNSSKLHFTPDQAEFIDDMIIENTQCYKQAEIHSNILASLMDARASIVGNNLNVLMKNLTLITIGIMVPTFVVSAFSMNVRIPMSDIHYAFWFILLLALLSMASFFLIWRHKHW
;
A
#
# COMPACT_ATOMS: atom_id res chain seq x y z
N MET A 1 24.95 4.35 -15.11
CA MET A 1 26.13 4.20 -14.21
C MET A 1 26.43 2.73 -14.04
N LEU A 2 27.67 2.31 -14.36
CA LEU A 2 28.11 0.92 -14.24
C LEU A 2 28.99 0.76 -12.99
N LYS A 3 28.67 -0.23 -12.16
CA LYS A 3 29.52 -0.74 -11.07
C LYS A 3 29.89 -2.18 -11.35
N GLN A 4 31.11 -2.58 -11.00
CA GLN A 4 31.60 -3.94 -11.28
C GLN A 4 32.08 -4.60 -10.00
N PHE A 5 31.76 -5.89 -9.84
CA PHE A 5 32.10 -6.67 -8.66
C PHE A 5 32.67 -8.03 -9.07
N ASN A 6 33.51 -8.58 -8.22
CA ASN A 6 34.07 -9.92 -8.34
C ASN A 6 33.64 -10.83 -7.20
N LEU A 7 33.54 -12.11 -7.49
CA LEU A 7 33.33 -13.12 -6.47
C LEU A 7 34.68 -13.60 -5.93
N ILE A 8 35.13 -13.04 -4.78
CA ILE A 8 36.41 -13.36 -4.18
C ILE A 8 36.17 -13.97 -2.80
N LYS A 9 36.75 -15.16 -2.53
CA LYS A 9 36.68 -15.83 -1.21
C LYS A 9 35.25 -15.91 -0.67
N SER A 10 34.30 -16.35 -1.51
CA SER A 10 32.88 -16.47 -1.16
C SER A 10 32.19 -15.16 -0.74
N ARG A 11 32.66 -14.02 -1.22
CA ARG A 11 32.08 -12.70 -1.02
C ARG A 11 32.07 -11.91 -2.31
N VAL A 12 31.07 -11.04 -2.46
CA VAL A 12 31.02 -10.07 -3.56
C VAL A 12 31.80 -8.84 -3.13
N VAL A 13 32.81 -8.46 -3.90
CA VAL A 13 33.72 -7.33 -3.61
C VAL A 13 33.76 -6.44 -4.85
N GLU A 14 33.70 -5.13 -4.70
CA GLU A 14 33.81 -4.17 -5.80
C GLU A 14 35.18 -4.31 -6.49
N SER A 15 35.14 -4.35 -7.82
CA SER A 15 36.37 -4.52 -8.63
C SER A 15 37.05 -3.17 -8.88
N PRO A 16 38.30 -2.98 -8.46
CA PRO A 16 39.02 -1.74 -8.73
C PRO A 16 39.47 -1.62 -10.22
N ASP A 17 39.62 -2.73 -10.90
CA ASP A 17 40.22 -2.78 -12.26
C ASP A 17 39.19 -2.78 -13.40
N GLN A 18 37.94 -2.49 -13.13
CA GLN A 18 36.84 -2.49 -14.11
C GLN A 18 36.69 -3.80 -14.91
N GLN A 19 37.12 -4.91 -14.35
CA GLN A 19 36.91 -6.26 -14.86
C GLN A 19 36.24 -7.09 -13.77
N GLY A 20 34.92 -7.25 -13.85
CA GLY A 20 34.15 -7.95 -12.82
C GLY A 20 33.24 -9.01 -13.43
N ASP A 21 33.06 -10.12 -12.70
CA ASP A 21 32.10 -11.18 -13.04
C ASP A 21 30.64 -10.75 -12.85
N ILE A 22 30.41 -9.68 -12.08
CA ILE A 22 29.08 -9.11 -11.81
C ILE A 22 29.06 -7.65 -12.26
N LEU A 23 28.20 -7.35 -13.23
CA LEU A 23 28.02 -6.04 -13.81
C LEU A 23 26.71 -5.45 -13.32
N LEU A 24 26.73 -4.33 -12.61
CA LEU A 24 25.57 -3.65 -12.09
C LEU A 24 25.33 -2.33 -12.85
N TYR A 25 24.31 -2.32 -13.68
CA TYR A 25 23.86 -1.13 -14.40
C TYR A 25 22.73 -0.44 -13.62
N ILE A 26 22.99 0.76 -13.14
CA ILE A 26 22.05 1.60 -12.41
C ILE A 26 21.56 2.70 -13.36
N ASN A 27 20.25 2.73 -13.62
CA ASN A 27 19.61 3.65 -14.54
C ASN A 27 20.43 3.81 -15.84
N PRO A 28 20.55 2.74 -16.66
CA PRO A 28 21.43 2.72 -17.81
C PRO A 28 21.04 3.79 -18.83
N THR A 29 22.06 4.48 -19.37
CA THR A 29 21.92 5.42 -20.47
C THR A 29 21.56 4.68 -21.77
N GLU A 30 21.07 5.38 -22.78
CA GLU A 30 20.76 4.77 -24.08
C GLU A 30 22.00 4.12 -24.74
N ALA A 31 23.19 4.68 -24.52
CA ALA A 31 24.45 4.09 -24.98
C ALA A 31 24.76 2.77 -24.23
N GLU A 32 24.55 2.72 -22.90
CA GLU A 32 24.74 1.49 -22.11
C GLU A 32 23.69 0.43 -22.46
N LYS A 33 22.44 0.83 -22.73
CA LYS A 33 21.40 -0.12 -23.21
C LYS A 33 21.76 -0.72 -24.57
N LYS A 34 22.23 0.12 -25.48
CA LYS A 34 22.70 -0.34 -26.81
C LYS A 34 23.83 -1.31 -26.70
N ASP A 35 24.81 -1.08 -25.83
CA ASP A 35 25.92 -1.99 -25.56
C ASP A 35 25.43 -3.34 -24.99
N LEU A 36 24.46 -3.35 -24.09
CA LEU A 36 23.83 -4.55 -23.55
C LEU A 36 23.13 -5.39 -24.62
N VAL A 37 22.47 -4.72 -25.58
CA VAL A 37 21.78 -5.41 -26.70
C VAL A 37 22.78 -5.92 -27.76
N GLU A 38 23.73 -5.07 -28.21
CA GLU A 38 24.61 -5.40 -29.33
C GLU A 38 25.75 -6.34 -28.92
N ASN A 39 26.34 -6.16 -27.72
CA ASN A 39 27.51 -6.91 -27.30
C ASN A 39 27.21 -8.10 -26.39
N LEU A 40 26.16 -8.00 -25.57
CA LEU A 40 25.75 -9.09 -24.67
C LEU A 40 24.52 -9.84 -25.18
N HIS A 41 23.97 -9.46 -26.33
CA HIS A 41 22.82 -10.12 -26.98
C HIS A 41 21.60 -10.23 -26.05
N ILE A 42 21.42 -9.25 -25.12
CA ILE A 42 20.22 -9.16 -24.30
C ILE A 42 19.10 -8.64 -25.18
N ASP A 43 17.96 -9.32 -25.17
CA ASP A 43 16.77 -8.85 -25.90
C ASP A 43 16.33 -7.47 -25.45
N GLU A 44 16.08 -6.56 -26.40
CA GLU A 44 15.74 -5.17 -26.11
C GLU A 44 14.42 -5.07 -25.32
N HIS A 45 13.41 -5.87 -25.67
CA HIS A 45 12.13 -5.89 -24.98
C HIS A 45 12.31 -6.35 -23.52
N THR A 46 13.11 -7.38 -23.29
CA THR A 46 13.40 -7.91 -21.95
C THR A 46 14.20 -6.90 -21.12
N LEU A 47 15.13 -6.18 -21.75
CA LEU A 47 15.87 -5.10 -21.08
C LEU A 47 14.97 -3.93 -20.67
N VAL A 48 14.06 -3.48 -21.53
CA VAL A 48 13.09 -2.42 -21.22
C VAL A 48 12.15 -2.88 -20.11
N SER A 49 11.64 -4.11 -20.18
CA SER A 49 10.78 -4.71 -19.15
C SER A 49 11.47 -4.81 -17.79
N ALA A 50 12.79 -5.03 -17.75
CA ALA A 50 13.57 -5.05 -16.51
C ALA A 50 13.59 -3.68 -15.79
N LEU A 51 13.30 -2.60 -16.50
CA LEU A 51 13.23 -1.22 -15.97
C LEU A 51 11.80 -0.73 -15.78
N ASP A 52 10.79 -1.45 -16.30
CA ASP A 52 9.39 -1.06 -16.15
C ASP A 52 8.82 -1.53 -14.79
N PRO A 53 8.35 -0.61 -13.92
CA PRO A 53 7.75 -0.97 -12.65
C PRO A 53 6.40 -1.70 -12.80
N ASP A 54 5.72 -1.61 -13.92
CA ASP A 54 4.41 -2.24 -14.14
C ASP A 54 4.51 -3.64 -14.77
N GLU A 55 5.67 -4.03 -15.29
CA GLU A 55 5.92 -5.35 -15.88
C GLU A 55 5.88 -6.45 -14.81
N LEU A 56 5.35 -7.64 -15.17
CA LEU A 56 5.28 -8.78 -14.24
C LEU A 56 6.63 -9.48 -14.10
N SER A 57 6.85 -10.10 -12.94
CA SER A 57 8.04 -10.95 -12.73
C SER A 57 7.97 -12.17 -13.63
N ARG A 58 9.08 -12.45 -14.32
CA ARG A 58 9.16 -13.56 -15.26
C ARG A 58 10.57 -14.10 -15.41
N ILE A 59 10.66 -15.29 -16.00
CA ILE A 59 11.89 -15.93 -16.38
C ILE A 59 11.83 -16.29 -17.87
N GLU A 60 12.89 -16.00 -18.59
CA GLU A 60 13.07 -16.31 -19.99
C GLU A 60 14.37 -17.08 -20.18
N PHE A 61 14.32 -18.14 -21.00
CA PHE A 61 15.45 -18.99 -21.29
C PHE A 61 15.99 -18.65 -22.69
N GLU A 62 17.01 -17.82 -22.70
CA GLU A 62 17.69 -17.46 -23.93
C GLU A 62 18.80 -18.48 -24.28
N PRO A 63 19.29 -18.52 -25.53
CA PRO A 63 20.35 -19.47 -25.93
C PRO A 63 21.63 -19.31 -25.10
N ASP A 64 22.02 -18.07 -24.78
CA ASP A 64 23.30 -17.73 -24.15
C ASP A 64 23.19 -17.37 -22.68
N HIS A 65 21.97 -17.06 -22.18
CA HIS A 65 21.75 -16.62 -20.80
C HIS A 65 20.35 -16.93 -20.28
N LEU A 66 20.21 -16.81 -18.98
CA LEU A 66 18.93 -16.82 -18.29
C LEU A 66 18.54 -15.38 -17.93
N ALA A 67 17.41 -14.90 -18.44
CA ALA A 67 16.86 -13.60 -18.05
C ALA A 67 15.79 -13.79 -16.96
N VAL A 68 15.94 -13.05 -15.87
CA VAL A 68 15.02 -13.06 -14.73
C VAL A 68 14.63 -11.63 -14.41
N ILE A 69 13.35 -11.33 -14.45
CA ILE A 69 12.81 -10.04 -14.00
C ILE A 69 12.01 -10.28 -12.73
N PHE A 70 12.36 -9.58 -11.65
CA PHE A 70 11.66 -9.68 -10.39
C PHE A 70 11.35 -8.30 -9.80
N LYS A 71 10.38 -8.25 -8.91
CA LYS A 71 9.93 -7.03 -8.22
C LYS A 71 10.59 -6.88 -6.87
N ARG A 72 10.86 -5.64 -6.50
CA ARG A 72 11.28 -5.25 -5.16
C ARG A 72 10.60 -3.96 -4.72
N PRO A 73 10.46 -3.71 -3.43
CA PRO A 73 10.01 -2.40 -2.96
C PRO A 73 10.99 -1.31 -3.38
N ARG A 74 10.45 -0.17 -3.73
CA ARG A 74 11.21 1.05 -3.93
C ARG A 74 11.47 1.74 -2.59
N GLN A 75 12.59 2.49 -2.47
CA GLN A 75 12.81 3.29 -1.29
C GLN A 75 11.63 4.23 -1.03
N PHE A 76 11.21 4.29 0.23
CA PHE A 76 10.12 5.14 0.66
C PHE A 76 10.49 6.61 0.46
N SER A 77 9.69 7.35 -0.29
CA SER A 77 9.73 8.79 -0.34
C SER A 77 8.42 9.33 0.24
N ALA A 78 8.50 10.05 1.36
CA ALA A 78 7.38 10.83 1.85
C ALA A 78 7.28 12.07 0.95
N ASP A 79 6.42 12.01 -0.04
CA ASP A 79 5.98 13.19 -0.77
C ASP A 79 4.95 13.92 0.09
N ASP A 80 5.00 15.24 0.16
CA ASP A 80 4.35 16.12 1.17
C ASP A 80 2.83 15.87 1.41
N ASN A 81 2.18 15.03 0.61
CA ASN A 81 0.74 14.80 0.73
C ASN A 81 0.27 13.34 0.51
N ARG A 82 1.14 12.37 0.24
CA ARG A 82 0.74 10.96 0.01
C ARG A 82 1.80 9.97 0.48
N LEU A 83 1.38 9.06 1.33
CA LEU A 83 2.16 7.90 1.73
C LEU A 83 2.00 6.81 0.65
N LEU A 84 2.93 6.75 -0.31
CA LEU A 84 2.90 5.76 -1.37
C LEU A 84 4.16 4.90 -1.32
N PHE A 85 3.97 3.61 -1.08
CA PHE A 85 4.99 2.60 -1.22
C PHE A 85 4.93 2.04 -2.65
N ARG A 86 5.97 2.29 -3.42
CA ARG A 86 6.06 1.88 -4.82
C ARG A 86 6.90 0.62 -4.97
N VAL A 87 6.81 -0.01 -6.12
CA VAL A 87 7.63 -1.14 -6.53
C VAL A 87 8.55 -0.73 -7.67
N SER A 88 9.63 -1.47 -7.84
CA SER A 88 10.57 -1.33 -8.95
C SER A 88 10.91 -2.72 -9.47
N SER A 89 11.17 -2.82 -10.76
CA SER A 89 11.69 -4.02 -11.38
C SER A 89 13.21 -4.08 -11.25
N THR A 90 13.76 -5.28 -11.31
CA THR A 90 15.18 -5.56 -11.40
C THR A 90 15.37 -6.72 -12.36
N GLY A 91 16.20 -6.52 -13.36
CA GLY A 91 16.61 -7.56 -14.31
C GLY A 91 17.91 -8.21 -13.85
N LEU A 92 17.95 -9.55 -13.92
CA LEU A 92 19.16 -10.36 -13.78
C LEU A 92 19.33 -11.15 -15.06
N PHE A 93 20.49 -11.01 -15.67
CA PHE A 93 20.86 -11.75 -16.87
C PHE A 93 22.09 -12.61 -16.50
N LEU A 94 21.84 -13.91 -16.30
CA LEU A 94 22.85 -14.87 -15.86
C LEU A 94 23.43 -15.60 -17.07
N PHE A 95 24.66 -15.26 -17.39
CA PHE A 95 25.50 -15.97 -18.38
C PHE A 95 26.32 -17.05 -17.68
N GLY A 96 27.02 -17.87 -18.45
CA GLY A 96 27.89 -18.91 -17.90
C GLY A 96 29.07 -18.34 -17.08
N ASP A 97 29.61 -17.20 -17.48
CA ASP A 97 30.80 -16.56 -16.92
C ASP A 97 30.54 -15.25 -16.17
N ARG A 98 29.35 -14.66 -16.29
CA ARG A 98 29.03 -13.37 -15.71
C ARG A 98 27.55 -13.22 -15.33
N LEU A 99 27.29 -12.29 -14.42
CA LEU A 99 25.93 -11.87 -14.01
C LEU A 99 25.77 -10.38 -14.31
N VAL A 100 24.79 -10.02 -15.15
CA VAL A 100 24.42 -8.62 -15.40
C VAL A 100 23.15 -8.30 -14.59
N ILE A 101 23.21 -7.22 -13.81
CA ILE A 101 22.11 -6.71 -12.99
C ILE A 101 21.72 -5.35 -13.54
N VAL A 102 20.44 -5.17 -13.85
CA VAL A 102 19.90 -3.91 -14.36
C VAL A 102 18.81 -3.41 -13.44
N MET A 103 18.91 -2.18 -12.95
CA MET A 103 17.96 -1.58 -12.03
C MET A 103 17.95 -0.05 -12.14
N LEU A 104 16.87 0.59 -11.61
CA LEU A 104 16.71 2.05 -11.66
C LEU A 104 17.41 2.78 -10.52
N GLU A 105 17.51 2.16 -9.34
CA GLU A 105 17.96 2.83 -8.11
C GLU A 105 19.30 2.30 -7.64
N ASP A 106 20.19 3.20 -7.19
CA ASP A 106 21.45 2.82 -6.55
C ASP A 106 21.20 2.37 -5.11
N LEU A 107 21.34 1.07 -4.87
CA LEU A 107 21.18 0.47 -3.56
C LEU A 107 22.42 -0.36 -3.19
N PRO A 108 22.77 -0.44 -1.90
CA PRO A 108 23.84 -1.29 -1.41
C PRO A 108 23.38 -2.76 -1.46
N LEU A 109 23.50 -3.41 -2.64
CA LEU A 109 22.94 -4.75 -2.87
C LEU A 109 23.65 -5.83 -2.06
N PHE A 110 24.95 -5.70 -1.79
CA PHE A 110 25.80 -6.78 -1.27
C PHE A 110 26.21 -6.61 0.20
N ASP A 111 25.75 -5.54 0.87
CA ASP A 111 26.19 -5.20 2.25
C ASP A 111 25.58 -6.08 3.36
N SER A 112 24.67 -6.98 3.01
CA SER A 112 24.01 -7.83 3.99
C SER A 112 24.81 -9.11 4.29
N ARG A 113 24.61 -9.67 5.51
CA ARG A 113 25.17 -10.98 5.90
C ARG A 113 24.73 -12.12 4.98
N LEU A 114 23.67 -11.92 4.22
CA LEU A 114 23.15 -12.87 3.23
C LEU A 114 24.18 -13.19 2.15
N PHE A 115 25.03 -12.20 1.75
CA PHE A 115 26.03 -12.35 0.71
C PHE A 115 27.38 -12.88 1.23
N GLN A 116 27.40 -13.45 2.42
CA GLN A 116 28.49 -14.27 2.93
C GLN A 116 28.26 -15.73 2.51
N ARG A 117 29.30 -16.45 2.14
CA ARG A 117 29.23 -17.85 1.65
C ARG A 117 28.49 -17.98 0.31
N ILE A 118 29.02 -17.35 -0.71
CA ILE A 118 28.57 -17.46 -2.09
C ILE A 118 29.61 -18.30 -2.85
N SER A 119 29.14 -19.30 -3.58
CA SER A 119 30.02 -20.18 -4.36
C SER A 119 29.93 -19.90 -5.85
N THR A 120 28.77 -19.47 -6.34
CA THR A 120 28.49 -19.31 -7.77
C THR A 120 27.73 -18.00 -8.06
N LEU A 121 27.70 -17.58 -9.31
CA LEU A 121 26.87 -16.44 -9.76
C LEU A 121 25.38 -16.74 -9.61
N SER A 122 24.98 -18.01 -9.74
CA SER A 122 23.60 -18.44 -9.46
C SER A 122 23.20 -18.19 -8.00
N ASP A 123 24.13 -18.41 -7.03
CA ASP A 123 23.86 -18.09 -5.64
C ASP A 123 23.62 -16.58 -5.45
N VAL A 124 24.37 -15.74 -6.16
CA VAL A 124 24.17 -14.28 -6.12
C VAL A 124 22.78 -13.93 -6.62
N ALA A 125 22.37 -14.48 -7.77
CA ALA A 125 21.08 -14.22 -8.36
C ALA A 125 19.92 -14.68 -7.44
N LEU A 126 19.98 -15.88 -6.88
CA LEU A 126 18.98 -16.39 -5.94
C LEU A 126 18.91 -15.55 -4.66
N LYS A 127 20.05 -15.15 -4.11
CA LYS A 127 20.10 -14.30 -2.90
C LYS A 127 19.58 -12.88 -3.16
N LEU A 128 19.71 -12.33 -4.36
CA LEU A 128 19.11 -11.05 -4.72
C LEU A 128 17.57 -11.15 -4.74
N ILE A 129 17.01 -12.21 -5.30
CA ILE A 129 15.56 -12.46 -5.27
C ILE A 129 15.10 -12.65 -3.83
N TYR A 130 15.80 -13.47 -3.04
CA TYR A 130 15.48 -13.70 -1.62
C TYR A 130 15.50 -12.39 -0.80
N ARG A 131 16.50 -11.54 -1.04
CA ARG A 131 16.57 -10.21 -0.39
C ARG A 131 15.34 -9.34 -0.69
N SER A 132 14.75 -9.46 -1.89
CA SER A 132 13.54 -8.70 -2.20
C SER A 132 12.35 -9.11 -1.32
N ILE A 133 12.24 -10.40 -0.94
CA ILE A 133 11.20 -10.89 -0.05
C ILE A 133 11.33 -10.24 1.35
N PHE A 134 12.54 -10.23 1.90
CA PHE A 134 12.79 -9.56 3.19
C PHE A 134 12.52 -8.06 3.14
N HIS A 135 12.86 -7.42 2.03
CA HIS A 135 12.61 -6.00 1.84
C HIS A 135 11.10 -5.71 1.81
N PHE A 136 10.29 -6.58 1.17
CA PHE A 136 8.83 -6.48 1.27
C PHE A 136 8.35 -6.65 2.71
N LEU A 137 8.87 -7.65 3.46
CA LEU A 137 8.51 -7.87 4.86
C LEU A 137 8.85 -6.67 5.76
N GLU A 138 10.01 -6.03 5.55
CA GLU A 138 10.39 -4.81 6.27
C GLU A 138 9.43 -3.65 5.97
N HIS A 139 9.08 -3.45 4.72
CA HIS A 139 8.13 -2.43 4.32
C HIS A 139 6.72 -2.71 4.87
N LEU A 140 6.27 -3.96 4.89
CA LEU A 140 4.98 -4.34 5.48
C LEU A 140 4.91 -4.01 6.98
N LYS A 141 6.02 -4.18 7.72
CA LYS A 141 6.10 -3.74 9.13
C LYS A 141 5.92 -2.23 9.26
N VAL A 142 6.57 -1.45 8.38
CA VAL A 142 6.43 0.02 8.37
C VAL A 142 5.00 0.43 7.99
N VAL A 143 4.41 -0.20 6.98
CA VAL A 143 3.01 0.04 6.58
C VAL A 143 2.06 -0.22 7.75
N ASN A 144 2.25 -1.33 8.48
CA ASN A 144 1.44 -1.63 9.66
C ASN A 144 1.56 -0.55 10.74
N MET A 145 2.78 -0.14 11.07
CA MET A 145 3.02 0.92 12.06
C MET A 145 2.35 2.25 11.68
N ILE A 146 2.42 2.62 10.39
CA ILE A 146 1.77 3.84 9.88
C ILE A 146 0.24 3.69 9.92
N SER A 147 -0.29 2.51 9.56
CA SER A 147 -1.72 2.22 9.63
C SER A 147 -2.28 2.39 11.04
N ASP A 148 -1.60 1.82 12.05
CA ASP A 148 -1.98 1.93 13.47
C ASP A 148 -1.93 3.39 13.97
N ASP A 149 -0.96 4.18 13.49
CA ASP A 149 -0.85 5.61 13.83
C ASP A 149 -1.97 6.43 13.18
N LEU A 150 -2.27 6.16 11.92
CA LEU A 150 -3.37 6.81 11.20
C LEU A 150 -4.73 6.46 11.81
N GLU A 151 -4.95 5.22 12.21
CA GLU A 151 -6.18 4.81 12.92
C GLU A 151 -6.38 5.62 14.19
N ARG A 152 -5.35 5.76 15.03
CA ARG A 152 -5.40 6.59 16.25
C ARG A 152 -5.72 8.05 15.95
N LYS A 153 -5.09 8.64 14.92
CA LYS A 153 -5.32 10.03 14.50
C LYS A 153 -6.74 10.25 13.96
N ILE A 154 -7.26 9.30 13.19
CA ILE A 154 -8.62 9.34 12.67
C ILE A 154 -9.64 9.26 13.80
N ASN A 155 -9.39 8.44 14.83
CA ASN A 155 -10.28 8.33 15.99
C ASN A 155 -10.23 9.60 16.87
N ALA A 156 -9.10 10.31 16.91
CA ALA A 156 -8.94 11.53 17.70
C ALA A 156 -9.47 12.80 16.98
N SER A 157 -9.47 12.82 15.64
CA SER A 157 -9.90 13.98 14.85
C SER A 157 -10.69 13.56 13.61
N MET A 158 -11.63 14.40 13.17
CA MET A 158 -12.40 14.17 11.93
C MET A 158 -11.69 14.73 10.68
N ASP A 159 -10.35 14.78 10.67
CA ASP A 159 -9.62 15.34 9.55
C ASP A 159 -9.53 14.33 8.39
N ASN A 160 -10.07 14.72 7.25
CA ASN A 160 -10.10 13.90 6.03
C ASN A 160 -8.70 13.59 5.46
N ARG A 161 -7.66 14.33 5.83
CA ARG A 161 -6.29 14.08 5.38
C ARG A 161 -5.80 12.69 5.76
N TYR A 162 -6.13 12.22 6.95
CA TYR A 162 -5.72 10.87 7.39
C TYR A 162 -6.39 9.76 6.60
N ILE A 163 -7.62 9.98 6.12
CA ILE A 163 -8.33 9.04 5.24
C ILE A 163 -7.61 8.95 3.88
N ILE A 164 -7.15 10.08 3.33
CA ILE A 164 -6.39 10.11 2.07
C ILE A 164 -5.07 9.33 2.22
N HIS A 165 -4.41 9.41 3.37
CA HIS A 165 -3.21 8.62 3.65
C HIS A 165 -3.51 7.11 3.74
N LEU A 166 -4.65 6.71 4.34
CA LEU A 166 -5.08 5.30 4.35
C LEU A 166 -5.31 4.77 2.93
N PHE A 167 -5.97 5.55 2.05
CA PHE A 167 -6.12 5.19 0.64
C PHE A 167 -4.76 5.00 -0.07
N GLY A 168 -3.78 5.85 0.25
CA GLY A 168 -2.42 5.70 -0.26
C GLY A 168 -1.76 4.40 0.17
N LEU A 169 -1.93 4.00 1.44
CA LEU A 169 -1.43 2.73 1.97
C LEU A 169 -2.14 1.54 1.34
N GLU A 170 -3.47 1.58 1.22
CA GLU A 170 -4.25 0.52 0.58
C GLU A 170 -3.79 0.30 -0.88
N LYS A 171 -3.69 1.38 -1.65
CA LYS A 171 -3.15 1.31 -3.02
C LYS A 171 -1.75 0.71 -3.06
N SER A 172 -0.90 1.06 -2.10
CA SER A 172 0.46 0.52 -1.98
C SER A 172 0.45 -0.99 -1.72
N LEU A 173 -0.44 -1.47 -0.85
CA LEU A 173 -0.58 -2.89 -0.56
C LEU A 173 -1.09 -3.69 -1.75
N VAL A 174 -1.97 -3.11 -2.58
CA VAL A 174 -2.41 -3.75 -3.85
C VAL A 174 -1.20 -3.96 -4.80
N TYR A 175 -0.33 -2.95 -4.95
CA TYR A 175 0.90 -3.11 -5.73
C TYR A 175 1.85 -4.14 -5.13
N TYR A 176 1.98 -4.18 -3.80
CA TYR A 176 2.81 -5.17 -3.11
C TYR A 176 2.28 -6.58 -3.29
N LEU A 177 0.97 -6.80 -3.11
CA LEU A 177 0.33 -8.09 -3.34
C LEU A 177 0.58 -8.61 -4.74
N ASN A 178 0.36 -7.77 -5.75
CA ASN A 178 0.62 -8.15 -7.15
C ASN A 178 2.10 -8.49 -7.38
N SER A 179 3.01 -7.70 -6.83
CA SER A 179 4.46 -7.89 -6.98
C SER A 179 4.96 -9.15 -6.27
N ILE A 180 4.52 -9.40 -5.02
CA ILE A 180 4.89 -10.59 -4.24
C ILE A 180 4.32 -11.85 -4.91
N ASN A 181 3.09 -11.79 -5.42
CA ASN A 181 2.45 -12.90 -6.14
C ASN A 181 3.22 -13.23 -7.43
N SER A 182 3.58 -12.21 -8.24
CA SER A 182 4.35 -12.43 -9.46
C SER A 182 5.77 -12.96 -9.18
N ASN A 183 6.41 -12.50 -8.10
CA ASN A 183 7.67 -13.08 -7.62
C ASN A 183 7.50 -14.55 -7.19
N GLY A 184 6.38 -14.90 -6.55
CA GLY A 184 6.06 -16.27 -6.20
C GLY A 184 6.01 -17.19 -7.42
N ALA A 185 5.27 -16.80 -8.45
CA ALA A 185 5.20 -17.54 -9.71
C ALA A 185 6.59 -17.69 -10.41
N LEU A 186 7.43 -16.65 -10.32
CA LEU A 186 8.81 -16.70 -10.78
C LEU A 186 9.63 -17.74 -10.01
N ILE A 187 9.59 -17.73 -8.67
CA ILE A 187 10.34 -18.62 -7.80
C ILE A 187 9.92 -20.09 -8.04
N GLU A 188 8.62 -20.34 -8.16
CA GLU A 188 8.10 -21.68 -8.54
C GLU A 188 8.63 -22.14 -9.91
N LYS A 189 8.68 -21.24 -10.90
CA LYS A 189 9.24 -21.53 -12.21
C LYS A 189 10.74 -21.86 -12.14
N LEU A 190 11.51 -21.16 -11.30
CA LEU A 190 12.93 -21.48 -11.02
C LEU A 190 13.04 -22.88 -10.42
N ARG A 191 12.19 -23.23 -9.47
CA ARG A 191 12.16 -24.54 -8.82
C ARG A 191 11.87 -25.67 -9.80
N LEU A 192 10.84 -25.51 -10.63
CA LEU A 192 10.46 -26.49 -11.63
C LEU A 192 11.55 -26.73 -12.68
N ASN A 193 12.36 -25.72 -12.97
CA ASN A 193 13.44 -25.80 -13.97
C ASN A 193 14.83 -25.99 -13.35
N SER A 194 14.94 -26.34 -12.05
CA SER A 194 16.21 -26.47 -11.33
C SER A 194 17.18 -27.43 -12.00
N SER A 195 16.69 -28.54 -12.56
CA SER A 195 17.53 -29.51 -13.32
C SER A 195 18.05 -28.92 -14.64
N LYS A 196 17.22 -28.15 -15.35
CA LYS A 196 17.62 -27.48 -16.60
C LYS A 196 18.67 -26.38 -16.34
N LEU A 197 18.54 -25.73 -15.18
CA LEU A 197 19.46 -24.67 -14.74
C LEU A 197 20.72 -25.21 -14.04
N HIS A 198 20.87 -26.52 -13.94
CA HIS A 198 21.96 -27.17 -13.24
C HIS A 198 22.16 -26.68 -11.79
N PHE A 199 21.08 -26.38 -11.10
CA PHE A 199 21.14 -25.98 -9.69
C PHE A 199 21.57 -27.16 -8.81
N THR A 200 22.42 -26.87 -7.85
CA THR A 200 22.84 -27.84 -6.84
C THR A 200 21.66 -28.22 -5.91
N PRO A 201 21.74 -29.35 -5.20
CA PRO A 201 20.73 -29.70 -4.19
C PRO A 201 20.52 -28.59 -3.15
N ASP A 202 21.60 -27.93 -2.69
CA ASP A 202 21.54 -26.84 -1.72
C ASP A 202 20.81 -25.61 -2.29
N GLN A 203 21.01 -25.30 -3.58
CA GLN A 203 20.29 -24.21 -4.27
C GLN A 203 18.81 -24.56 -4.45
N ALA A 204 18.49 -25.82 -4.72
CA ALA A 204 17.11 -26.27 -4.85
C ALA A 204 16.37 -26.20 -3.50
N GLU A 205 17.01 -26.61 -2.39
CA GLU A 205 16.49 -26.44 -1.03
C GLU A 205 16.30 -24.96 -0.68
N PHE A 206 17.27 -24.10 -1.03
CA PHE A 206 17.14 -22.67 -0.83
C PHE A 206 15.96 -22.05 -1.60
N ILE A 207 15.65 -22.54 -2.81
CA ILE A 207 14.46 -22.12 -3.56
C ILE A 207 13.18 -22.57 -2.85
N ASP A 208 13.15 -23.76 -2.26
CA ASP A 208 12.00 -24.22 -1.46
C ASP A 208 11.77 -23.30 -0.24
N ASP A 209 12.82 -22.87 0.45
CA ASP A 209 12.75 -21.85 1.51
C ASP A 209 12.20 -20.52 0.99
N MET A 210 12.66 -20.08 -0.20
CA MET A 210 12.16 -18.86 -0.83
C MET A 210 10.65 -18.91 -1.11
N ILE A 211 10.12 -20.06 -1.53
CA ILE A 211 8.68 -20.27 -1.77
C ILE A 211 7.91 -20.08 -0.47
N ILE A 212 8.40 -20.69 0.63
CA ILE A 212 7.76 -20.58 1.95
C ILE A 212 7.74 -19.13 2.43
N GLU A 213 8.88 -18.46 2.41
CA GLU A 213 9.01 -17.05 2.85
C GLU A 213 8.18 -16.09 1.99
N ASN A 214 8.17 -16.27 0.66
CA ASN A 214 7.37 -15.45 -0.24
C ASN A 214 5.87 -15.66 -0.02
N THR A 215 5.44 -16.90 0.24
CA THR A 215 4.04 -17.23 0.57
C THR A 215 3.63 -16.59 1.89
N GLN A 216 4.51 -16.62 2.89
CA GLN A 216 4.27 -15.93 4.17
C GLN A 216 4.18 -14.41 3.99
N CYS A 217 5.08 -13.84 3.20
CA CYS A 217 5.07 -12.41 2.85
C CYS A 217 3.76 -12.00 2.15
N TYR A 218 3.30 -12.81 1.20
CA TYR A 218 2.03 -12.59 0.50
C TYR A 218 0.85 -12.58 1.48
N LYS A 219 0.77 -13.59 2.36
CA LYS A 219 -0.30 -13.67 3.38
C LYS A 219 -0.29 -12.49 4.35
N GLN A 220 0.88 -12.01 4.75
CA GLN A 220 0.97 -10.81 5.59
C GLN A 220 0.46 -9.56 4.86
N ALA A 221 0.85 -9.38 3.59
CA ALA A 221 0.35 -8.27 2.77
C ALA A 221 -1.17 -8.34 2.59
N GLU A 222 -1.72 -9.54 2.36
CA GLU A 222 -3.17 -9.78 2.24
C GLU A 222 -3.93 -9.42 3.53
N ILE A 223 -3.41 -9.85 4.68
CA ILE A 223 -4.00 -9.51 5.99
C ILE A 223 -4.01 -8.00 6.21
N HIS A 224 -2.89 -7.30 5.96
CA HIS A 224 -2.82 -5.86 6.12
C HIS A 224 -3.75 -5.12 5.15
N SER A 225 -3.89 -5.59 3.90
CA SER A 225 -4.82 -5.03 2.92
C SER A 225 -6.28 -5.17 3.38
N ASN A 226 -6.65 -6.35 3.87
CA ASN A 226 -8.00 -6.61 4.37
C ASN A 226 -8.32 -5.78 5.64
N ILE A 227 -7.35 -5.61 6.53
CA ILE A 227 -7.51 -4.76 7.73
C ILE A 227 -7.75 -3.30 7.30
N LEU A 228 -6.94 -2.77 6.38
CA LEU A 228 -7.09 -1.40 5.88
C LEU A 228 -8.46 -1.17 5.21
N ALA A 229 -8.88 -2.08 4.33
CA ALA A 229 -10.19 -2.01 3.69
C ALA A 229 -11.32 -2.01 4.74
N SER A 230 -11.24 -2.90 5.73
CA SER A 230 -12.21 -2.98 6.83
C SER A 230 -12.24 -1.70 7.69
N LEU A 231 -11.09 -1.10 7.95
CA LEU A 231 -11.00 0.19 8.68
C LEU A 231 -11.67 1.32 7.90
N MET A 232 -11.50 1.34 6.58
CA MET A 232 -12.14 2.35 5.72
C MET A 232 -13.65 2.20 5.68
N ASP A 233 -14.17 0.98 5.57
CA ASP A 233 -15.61 0.68 5.60
C ASP A 233 -16.22 1.03 6.96
N ALA A 234 -15.55 0.65 8.05
CA ALA A 234 -15.97 1.01 9.41
C ALA A 234 -16.04 2.54 9.57
N ARG A 235 -15.05 3.26 9.03
CA ARG A 235 -15.01 4.73 9.10
C ARG A 235 -16.14 5.38 8.31
N ALA A 236 -16.43 4.91 7.10
CA ALA A 236 -17.57 5.37 6.31
C ALA A 236 -18.88 5.19 7.07
N SER A 237 -19.06 4.07 7.74
CA SER A 237 -20.22 3.77 8.59
C SER A 237 -20.33 4.74 9.79
N ILE A 238 -19.20 5.01 10.48
CA ILE A 238 -19.17 5.95 11.62
C ILE A 238 -19.52 7.37 11.17
N VAL A 239 -18.99 7.83 10.04
CA VAL A 239 -19.32 9.15 9.48
C VAL A 239 -20.79 9.23 9.14
N GLY A 240 -21.37 8.20 8.52
CA GLY A 240 -22.80 8.11 8.23
C GLY A 240 -23.67 8.16 9.49
N ASN A 241 -23.27 7.43 10.53
CA ASN A 241 -23.98 7.46 11.82
C ASN A 241 -23.91 8.84 12.50
N ASN A 242 -22.75 9.48 12.50
CA ASN A 242 -22.58 10.83 13.06
C ASN A 242 -23.45 11.85 12.32
N LEU A 243 -23.54 11.75 10.99
CA LEU A 243 -24.43 12.59 10.19
C LEU A 243 -25.90 12.38 10.57
N ASN A 244 -26.34 11.14 10.76
CA ASN A 244 -27.69 10.82 11.22
C ASN A 244 -27.98 11.41 12.60
N VAL A 245 -27.03 11.35 13.53
CA VAL A 245 -27.14 11.98 14.86
C VAL A 245 -27.25 13.50 14.75
N LEU A 246 -26.45 14.14 13.89
CA LEU A 246 -26.53 15.59 13.64
C LEU A 246 -27.89 15.98 13.04
N MET A 247 -28.36 15.25 12.04
CA MET A 247 -29.67 15.48 11.41
C MET A 247 -30.82 15.30 12.41
N LYS A 248 -30.75 14.27 13.26
CA LYS A 248 -31.69 14.06 14.35
C LYS A 248 -31.73 15.27 15.31
N ASN A 249 -30.57 15.73 15.77
CA ASN A 249 -30.48 16.87 16.69
C ASN A 249 -31.02 18.15 16.02
N LEU A 250 -30.70 18.41 14.76
CA LEU A 250 -31.23 19.55 14.01
C LEU A 250 -32.75 19.49 13.88
N THR A 251 -33.30 18.31 13.55
CA THR A 251 -34.73 18.08 13.45
C THR A 251 -35.42 18.35 14.78
N LEU A 252 -34.86 17.88 15.90
CA LEU A 252 -35.40 18.11 17.24
C LEU A 252 -35.43 19.59 17.62
N ILE A 253 -34.35 20.33 17.32
CA ILE A 253 -34.29 21.79 17.55
C ILE A 253 -35.38 22.47 16.71
N THR A 254 -35.48 22.09 15.42
CA THR A 254 -36.48 22.67 14.51
C THR A 254 -37.91 22.44 15.01
N ILE A 255 -38.27 21.21 15.39
CA ILE A 255 -39.59 20.90 15.93
C ILE A 255 -39.83 21.64 17.26
N GLY A 256 -38.81 21.69 18.13
CA GLY A 256 -38.86 22.41 19.40
C GLY A 256 -39.20 23.91 19.25
N ILE A 257 -38.77 24.54 18.15
CA ILE A 257 -39.10 25.92 17.80
C ILE A 257 -40.46 26.00 17.09
N MET A 258 -40.73 25.07 16.15
CA MET A 258 -41.97 25.11 15.34
C MET A 258 -43.24 24.88 16.16
N VAL A 259 -43.22 23.99 17.17
CA VAL A 259 -44.41 23.68 17.97
C VAL A 259 -44.94 24.92 18.71
N PRO A 260 -44.18 25.66 19.52
CA PRO A 260 -44.66 26.89 20.16
C PRO A 260 -44.97 27.99 19.12
N THR A 261 -44.19 28.10 18.04
CA THR A 261 -44.43 29.08 16.96
C THR A 261 -45.78 28.84 16.30
N PHE A 262 -46.14 27.59 16.04
CA PHE A 262 -47.45 27.23 15.49
C PHE A 262 -48.58 27.67 16.41
N VAL A 263 -48.46 27.45 17.73
CA VAL A 263 -49.43 27.88 18.72
C VAL A 263 -49.62 29.40 18.69
N VAL A 264 -48.53 30.18 18.76
CA VAL A 264 -48.59 31.64 18.71
C VAL A 264 -49.16 32.14 17.36
N SER A 265 -48.76 31.53 16.25
CA SER A 265 -49.22 31.89 14.91
C SER A 265 -50.72 31.64 14.72
N ALA A 266 -51.25 30.56 15.27
CA ALA A 266 -52.69 30.27 15.20
C ALA A 266 -53.56 31.36 15.90
N PHE A 267 -53.04 31.97 16.96
CA PHE A 267 -53.72 33.08 17.64
C PHE A 267 -53.42 34.46 17.03
N SER A 268 -52.54 34.58 16.07
CA SER A 268 -52.25 35.85 15.34
C SER A 268 -53.01 36.01 14.02
N MET A 269 -53.95 35.10 13.74
CA MET A 269 -54.76 35.17 12.53
C MET A 269 -55.78 36.34 12.56
N ASN A 270 -56.03 37.01 11.41
CA ASN A 270 -56.99 38.08 11.23
C ASN A 270 -58.46 37.60 11.17
N VAL A 271 -58.84 36.66 12.05
CA VAL A 271 -60.19 36.12 12.20
C VAL A 271 -60.65 36.28 13.66
N ARG A 272 -61.95 36.23 13.93
CA ARG A 272 -62.41 36.26 15.32
C ARG A 272 -61.94 35.03 16.08
N ILE A 273 -61.02 35.22 16.98
CA ILE A 273 -60.41 34.15 17.76
C ILE A 273 -61.17 34.03 19.10
N PRO A 274 -61.40 32.83 19.62
CA PRO A 274 -61.89 32.63 20.97
C PRO A 274 -60.98 33.36 21.97
N MET A 275 -61.55 34.16 22.87
CA MET A 275 -60.82 34.90 23.92
C MET A 275 -60.17 36.24 23.46
N SER A 276 -60.45 36.77 22.27
CA SER A 276 -59.93 38.07 21.82
C SER A 276 -60.28 39.25 22.74
N ASP A 277 -61.38 39.17 23.46
CA ASP A 277 -61.92 40.25 24.35
C ASP A 277 -61.42 40.13 25.78
N ILE A 278 -60.60 39.17 26.14
CA ILE A 278 -60.11 38.95 27.52
C ILE A 278 -58.78 39.70 27.73
N HIS A 279 -58.73 40.50 28.78
CA HIS A 279 -57.59 41.34 29.14
C HIS A 279 -56.29 40.52 29.39
N TYR A 280 -56.39 39.27 29.74
CA TYR A 280 -55.26 38.35 30.00
C TYR A 280 -54.94 37.40 28.81
N ALA A 281 -55.53 37.57 27.64
CA ALA A 281 -55.36 36.70 26.49
C ALA A 281 -53.90 36.48 26.13
N PHE A 282 -53.05 37.51 26.16
CA PHE A 282 -51.61 37.42 25.91
C PHE A 282 -50.91 36.40 26.84
N TRP A 283 -51.15 36.48 28.12
CA TRP A 283 -50.52 35.59 29.09
C TRP A 283 -51.02 34.15 28.97
N PHE A 284 -52.28 33.97 28.59
CA PHE A 284 -52.83 32.64 28.30
C PHE A 284 -52.18 31.99 27.07
N ILE A 285 -52.01 32.73 25.99
CA ILE A 285 -51.34 32.25 24.76
C ILE A 285 -49.87 31.90 25.05
N LEU A 286 -49.18 32.74 25.81
CA LEU A 286 -47.81 32.49 26.23
C LEU A 286 -47.68 31.20 27.07
N LEU A 287 -48.57 31.00 28.02
CA LEU A 287 -48.66 29.80 28.85
C LEU A 287 -48.87 28.54 27.97
N LEU A 288 -49.79 28.64 27.01
CA LEU A 288 -50.09 27.53 26.09
C LEU A 288 -48.93 27.17 25.19
N ALA A 289 -48.18 28.16 24.71
CA ALA A 289 -46.94 27.97 23.96
C ALA A 289 -45.85 27.29 24.82
N LEU A 290 -45.70 27.71 26.08
CA LEU A 290 -44.75 27.07 27.01
C LEU A 290 -45.14 25.62 27.35
N LEU A 291 -46.44 25.36 27.56
CA LEU A 291 -46.94 24.01 27.80
C LEU A 291 -46.75 23.10 26.58
N SER A 292 -46.92 23.60 25.36
CA SER A 292 -46.68 22.85 24.14
C SER A 292 -45.22 22.48 23.98
N MET A 293 -44.31 23.40 24.31
CA MET A 293 -42.87 23.14 24.33
C MET A 293 -42.47 22.11 25.39
N ALA A 294 -43.00 22.26 26.62
CA ALA A 294 -42.77 21.32 27.72
C ALA A 294 -43.28 19.92 27.37
N SER A 295 -44.46 19.79 26.76
CA SER A 295 -45.04 18.54 26.32
C SER A 295 -44.16 17.86 25.25
N PHE A 296 -43.64 18.63 24.29
CA PHE A 296 -42.72 18.11 23.31
C PHE A 296 -41.44 17.54 23.96
N PHE A 297 -40.82 18.27 24.91
CA PHE A 297 -39.63 17.79 25.61
C PHE A 297 -39.90 16.55 26.47
N LEU A 298 -41.07 16.46 27.12
CA LEU A 298 -41.48 15.30 27.91
C LEU A 298 -41.68 14.06 27.03
N ILE A 299 -42.34 14.19 25.87
CA ILE A 299 -42.54 13.10 24.90
C ILE A 299 -41.20 12.65 24.36
N TRP A 300 -40.32 13.57 23.97
CA TRP A 300 -38.98 13.26 23.48
C TRP A 300 -38.15 12.49 24.51
N ARG A 301 -38.13 12.95 25.76
CA ARG A 301 -37.42 12.29 26.87
C ARG A 301 -37.96 10.87 27.14
N HIS A 302 -39.28 10.69 27.07
CA HIS A 302 -39.93 9.41 27.36
C HIS A 302 -39.68 8.36 26.26
N LYS A 303 -39.59 8.78 25.01
CA LYS A 303 -39.41 7.85 23.88
C LYS A 303 -37.97 7.39 23.66
N HIS A 304 -36.97 7.82 24.40
CA HIS A 304 -35.54 7.45 24.24
C HIS A 304 -35.06 7.43 22.77
N TRP A 305 -35.48 8.42 22.01
CA TRP A 305 -35.09 8.53 20.59
C TRP A 305 -33.68 9.04 20.46
#